data_2c485ccdd6d73f105f6a5bfacf6d5ca8
#
_entry.id   2c485ccdd6d73f105f6a5bfacf6d5ca8
#
_cell.length_a   1.000
_cell.length_b   1.000
_cell.length_c   1.000
_cell.angle_alpha   90.00
_cell.angle_beta   90.00
_cell.angle_gamma   90.00
#
_symmetry.space_group_name_H-M   'P 1'
#
loop_
_entity.id
_entity.type
_entity.pdbx_description
1 polymer ?
#
loop_
_entity_poly.entity_id
_entity_poly.type
_entity_poly.pdbx_seq_one_letter_code
_entity_poly.pdbx_strand_id
1 'polypeptide(L)'
;TEMYPWTAGSAMISSDVFSRDWRTIFSIDYADVQWAETGEWLTEERFAHYRHTRPGGQTVHHYIDAAWNQAALSRDHVMVASDAMPLMSYDRKVVPNGAGTSTHVLGHYVREQKWLTLSDAIARLSLLPARRMADFAPAFARKGRIQVGADADLVIFDPKTVAARATYLEPFLA
;
A
#
# COMPACT_ATOMS: atom_id res chain seq x y z
N THR A 1 -14.55 1.98 7.04
CA THR A 1 -13.86 1.28 5.95
C THR A 1 -12.40 1.73 5.85
N GLU A 2 -11.60 1.03 5.07
CA GLU A 2 -10.19 1.34 4.81
C GLU A 2 -9.90 1.30 3.31
N MET A 3 -8.80 1.90 2.91
CA MET A 3 -8.31 1.88 1.55
C MET A 3 -6.79 1.68 1.51
N TYR A 4 -6.32 1.06 0.44
CA TYR A 4 -4.92 0.84 0.10
C TYR A 4 -4.44 1.94 -0.84
N PRO A 5 -3.43 2.76 -0.48
CA PRO A 5 -3.12 4.00 -1.19
C PRO A 5 -2.09 3.84 -2.33
N TRP A 6 -2.00 2.69 -2.95
CA TRP A 6 -1.12 2.44 -4.07
C TRP A 6 -1.92 2.05 -5.32
N THR A 7 -1.29 2.08 -6.47
CA THR A 7 -1.95 1.81 -7.76
C THR A 7 -1.72 0.41 -8.31
N ALA A 8 -1.00 -0.43 -7.57
CA ALA A 8 -0.77 -1.82 -7.95
C ALA A 8 -0.88 -2.76 -6.77
N GLY A 9 -1.34 -3.96 -7.01
CA GLY A 9 -1.33 -5.06 -6.06
C GLY A 9 -0.16 -6.00 -6.27
N SER A 10 0.04 -6.93 -5.34
CA SER A 10 1.05 -7.99 -5.45
C SER A 10 0.45 -9.34 -5.07
N ALA A 11 0.85 -10.37 -5.79
CA ALA A 11 0.50 -11.74 -5.47
C ALA A 11 1.60 -12.70 -5.94
N MET A 12 1.67 -13.89 -5.32
CA MET A 12 2.46 -14.97 -5.92
C MET A 12 1.89 -15.32 -7.29
N ILE A 13 2.76 -15.59 -8.26
CA ILE A 13 2.34 -15.94 -9.61
C ILE A 13 1.52 -17.24 -9.67
N SER A 14 1.66 -18.12 -8.67
CA SER A 14 0.83 -19.32 -8.50
C SER A 14 -0.53 -19.06 -7.82
N SER A 15 -0.79 -17.85 -7.36
CA SER A 15 -2.03 -17.51 -6.65
C SER A 15 -3.27 -17.87 -7.49
N ASP A 16 -4.33 -18.26 -6.79
CA ASP A 16 -5.64 -18.59 -7.38
C ASP A 16 -6.26 -17.41 -8.15
N VAL A 17 -5.87 -16.19 -7.83
CA VAL A 17 -6.33 -15.01 -8.58
C VAL A 17 -5.97 -15.13 -10.06
N PHE A 18 -4.81 -15.69 -10.39
CA PHE A 18 -4.35 -15.92 -11.76
C PHE A 18 -4.87 -17.23 -12.40
N SER A 19 -5.62 -18.03 -11.65
CA SER A 19 -6.34 -19.20 -12.17
C SER A 19 -7.74 -18.86 -12.67
N ARG A 20 -8.20 -17.63 -12.43
CA ARG A 20 -9.47 -17.08 -12.91
C ARG A 20 -9.23 -16.26 -14.18
N ASP A 21 -10.32 -15.72 -14.75
CA ASP A 21 -10.20 -14.72 -15.83
C ASP A 21 -9.79 -13.35 -15.26
N TRP A 22 -8.58 -13.30 -14.72
CA TRP A 22 -8.02 -12.13 -14.02
C TRP A 22 -7.87 -10.92 -14.96
N ARG A 23 -7.61 -11.15 -16.26
CA ARG A 23 -7.49 -10.05 -17.22
C ARG A 23 -8.79 -9.28 -17.35
N THR A 24 -9.89 -9.98 -17.51
CA THR A 24 -11.23 -9.35 -17.53
C THR A 24 -11.60 -8.76 -16.16
N ILE A 25 -11.33 -9.49 -15.06
CA ILE A 25 -11.69 -9.05 -13.71
C ILE A 25 -10.97 -7.74 -13.33
N PHE A 26 -9.68 -7.62 -13.65
CA PHE A 26 -8.88 -6.44 -13.33
C PHE A 26 -8.79 -5.43 -14.47
N SER A 27 -9.32 -5.76 -15.65
CA SER A 27 -9.22 -4.94 -16.86
C SER A 27 -7.77 -4.61 -17.25
N ILE A 28 -6.87 -5.59 -17.12
CA ILE A 28 -5.43 -5.50 -17.46
C ILE A 28 -5.01 -6.67 -18.32
N ASP A 29 -3.80 -6.60 -18.87
CA ASP A 29 -3.18 -7.71 -19.61
C ASP A 29 -1.81 -8.07 -19.03
N TYR A 30 -1.13 -9.04 -19.60
CA TYR A 30 0.23 -9.45 -19.19
C TYR A 30 1.21 -8.29 -19.17
N ALA A 31 1.09 -7.35 -20.10
CA ALA A 31 1.92 -6.15 -20.17
C ALA A 31 1.77 -5.19 -18.96
N ASP A 32 0.71 -5.35 -18.16
CA ASP A 32 0.48 -4.58 -16.92
C ASP A 32 0.99 -5.31 -15.68
N VAL A 33 1.67 -6.45 -15.86
CA VAL A 33 2.20 -7.25 -14.77
C VAL A 33 3.73 -7.25 -14.82
N GLN A 34 4.35 -6.93 -13.69
CA GLN A 34 5.79 -6.99 -13.52
C GLN A 34 6.21 -8.22 -12.72
N TRP A 35 7.33 -8.82 -13.08
CA TRP A 35 8.05 -9.75 -12.23
C TRP A 35 8.79 -8.98 -11.14
N ALA A 36 8.39 -9.17 -9.88
CA ALA A 36 8.88 -8.32 -8.78
C ALA A 36 10.41 -8.42 -8.55
N GLU A 37 11.02 -9.55 -8.87
CA GLU A 37 12.45 -9.77 -8.66
C GLU A 37 13.33 -8.88 -9.56
N THR A 38 12.90 -8.63 -10.79
CA THR A 38 13.68 -7.88 -11.79
C THR A 38 13.03 -6.58 -12.25
N GLY A 39 11.71 -6.42 -12.03
CA GLY A 39 10.92 -5.33 -12.60
C GLY A 39 10.57 -5.54 -14.08
N GLU A 40 10.83 -6.72 -14.64
CA GLU A 40 10.47 -7.07 -16.02
C GLU A 40 8.96 -7.01 -16.21
N TRP A 41 8.49 -6.30 -17.24
CA TRP A 41 7.11 -6.36 -17.68
C TRP A 41 6.88 -7.67 -18.45
N LEU A 42 5.81 -8.37 -18.12
CA LEU A 42 5.61 -9.73 -18.61
C LEU A 42 4.88 -9.76 -19.95
N THR A 43 5.22 -10.78 -20.74
CA THR A 43 4.40 -11.28 -21.84
C THR A 43 3.65 -12.53 -21.39
N GLU A 44 2.67 -12.98 -22.15
CA GLU A 44 1.97 -14.25 -21.87
C GLU A 44 2.94 -15.42 -21.73
N GLU A 45 3.92 -15.51 -22.63
CA GLU A 45 4.94 -16.56 -22.59
C GLU A 45 5.80 -16.48 -21.32
N ARG A 46 6.25 -15.27 -20.94
CA ARG A 46 7.07 -15.07 -19.73
C ARG A 46 6.26 -15.35 -18.46
N PHE A 47 5.01 -14.96 -18.43
CA PHE A 47 4.10 -15.25 -17.33
C PHE A 47 3.93 -16.78 -17.16
N ALA A 48 3.63 -17.50 -18.24
CA ALA A 48 3.48 -18.96 -18.21
C ALA A 48 4.80 -19.65 -17.79
N HIS A 49 5.93 -19.17 -18.31
CA HIS A 49 7.26 -19.67 -17.94
C HIS A 49 7.51 -19.53 -16.44
N TYR A 50 7.34 -18.32 -15.86
CA TYR A 50 7.57 -18.10 -14.43
C TYR A 50 6.56 -18.85 -13.56
N ARG A 51 5.30 -18.93 -13.97
CA ARG A 51 4.29 -19.69 -13.25
C ARG A 51 4.65 -21.17 -13.11
N HIS A 52 5.30 -21.74 -14.14
CA HIS A 52 5.78 -23.12 -14.12
C HIS A 52 7.10 -23.28 -13.36
N THR A 53 8.07 -22.40 -13.59
CA THR A 53 9.45 -22.58 -13.09
C THR A 53 9.71 -21.95 -11.74
N ARG A 54 8.94 -20.91 -11.37
CA ARG A 54 9.07 -20.11 -10.14
C ARG A 54 7.71 -19.81 -9.48
N PRO A 55 6.89 -20.81 -9.12
CA PRO A 55 5.53 -20.61 -8.66
C PRO A 55 5.42 -19.76 -7.37
N GLY A 56 6.46 -19.74 -6.53
CA GLY A 56 6.53 -18.91 -5.32
C GLY A 56 7.01 -17.47 -5.57
N GLY A 57 7.30 -17.09 -6.81
CA GLY A 57 7.74 -15.75 -7.14
C GLY A 57 6.60 -14.73 -7.11
N GLN A 58 6.94 -13.49 -6.80
CA GLN A 58 5.96 -12.40 -6.68
C GLN A 58 5.80 -11.67 -8.00
N THR A 59 4.57 -11.24 -8.26
CA THR A 59 4.23 -10.30 -9.33
C THR A 59 3.68 -9.02 -8.74
N VAL A 60 3.87 -7.91 -9.45
CA VAL A 60 3.20 -6.63 -9.21
C VAL A 60 2.27 -6.39 -10.40
N HIS A 61 0.99 -6.25 -10.16
CA HIS A 61 -0.02 -6.06 -11.20
C HIS A 61 -0.70 -4.70 -11.02
N HIS A 62 -0.64 -3.88 -12.08
CA HIS A 62 -1.03 -2.47 -12.07
C HIS A 62 -2.47 -2.34 -12.56
N TYR A 63 -3.45 -2.46 -11.65
CA TYR A 63 -4.87 -2.47 -11.98
C TYR A 63 -5.70 -1.41 -11.26
N ILE A 64 -5.10 -0.67 -10.32
CA ILE A 64 -5.82 0.31 -9.52
C ILE A 64 -5.63 1.69 -10.16
N ASP A 65 -6.72 2.27 -10.64
CA ASP A 65 -6.73 3.64 -11.16
C ASP A 65 -6.55 4.64 -9.99
N ALA A 66 -5.67 5.62 -10.17
CA ALA A 66 -5.45 6.70 -9.21
C ALA A 66 -6.75 7.48 -8.90
N ALA A 67 -7.67 7.58 -9.86
CA ALA A 67 -8.97 8.20 -9.66
C ALA A 67 -9.82 7.45 -8.62
N TRP A 68 -9.66 6.14 -8.48
CA TRP A 68 -10.34 5.36 -7.44
C TRP A 68 -9.80 5.72 -6.05
N ASN A 69 -8.48 5.90 -5.93
CA ASN A 69 -7.85 6.34 -4.69
C ASN A 69 -8.33 7.75 -4.31
N GLN A 70 -8.42 8.66 -5.28
CA GLN A 70 -8.98 10.00 -5.06
C GLN A 70 -10.43 9.95 -4.60
N ALA A 71 -11.26 9.16 -5.27
CA ALA A 71 -12.67 8.98 -4.92
C ALA A 71 -12.84 8.38 -3.50
N ALA A 72 -12.01 7.40 -3.12
CA ALA A 72 -12.01 6.84 -1.77
C ALA A 72 -11.59 7.87 -0.73
N LEU A 73 -10.52 8.63 -1.00
CA LEU A 73 -10.02 9.67 -0.09
C LEU A 73 -10.95 10.88 0.03
N SER A 74 -11.86 11.10 -0.93
CA SER A 74 -12.88 12.15 -0.82
C SER A 74 -14.01 11.79 0.15
N ARG A 75 -14.09 10.54 0.63
CA ARG A 75 -15.14 10.09 1.55
C ARG A 75 -14.68 10.22 2.99
N ASP A 76 -15.63 10.64 3.86
CA ASP A 76 -15.39 10.67 5.30
C ASP A 76 -15.17 9.28 5.87
N HIS A 77 -14.40 9.20 6.95
CA HIS A 77 -14.17 7.98 7.72
C HIS A 77 -13.49 6.81 6.97
N VAL A 78 -12.88 7.08 5.81
CA VAL A 78 -12.00 6.11 5.16
C VAL A 78 -10.63 6.18 5.81
N MET A 79 -10.21 5.09 6.44
CA MET A 79 -8.87 4.91 7.01
C MET A 79 -7.89 4.51 5.90
N VAL A 80 -6.61 4.73 6.13
CA VAL A 80 -5.55 4.22 5.25
C VAL A 80 -4.93 2.98 5.89
N ALA A 81 -4.88 1.90 5.14
CA ALA A 81 -4.18 0.67 5.51
C ALA A 81 -3.01 0.43 4.54
N SER A 82 -1.90 -0.06 5.06
CA SER A 82 -0.74 -0.39 4.23
C SER A 82 -0.91 -1.70 3.47
N ASP A 83 -1.72 -2.62 3.98
CA ASP A 83 -1.81 -4.00 3.48
C ASP A 83 -0.42 -4.69 3.44
N ALA A 84 0.46 -4.29 4.36
CA ALA A 84 1.82 -4.79 4.40
C ALA A 84 1.88 -6.22 4.90
N MET A 85 2.55 -7.06 4.12
CA MET A 85 2.88 -8.42 4.59
C MET A 85 4.08 -8.38 5.54
N PRO A 86 4.14 -9.28 6.54
CA PRO A 86 5.32 -9.41 7.36
C PRO A 86 6.56 -9.68 6.51
N LEU A 87 7.61 -8.89 6.70
CA LEU A 87 8.90 -9.11 6.06
C LEU A 87 9.63 -10.24 6.77
N MET A 88 9.77 -11.36 6.09
CA MET A 88 10.55 -12.51 6.59
C MET A 88 12.02 -12.42 6.16
N SER A 89 12.33 -11.61 5.15
CA SER A 89 13.66 -11.44 4.59
C SER A 89 13.68 -10.22 3.64
N TYR A 90 14.84 -9.56 3.50
CA TYR A 90 15.04 -8.43 2.60
C TYR A 90 15.52 -8.86 1.19
N ASP A 91 15.73 -10.13 0.95
CA ASP A 91 16.16 -10.70 -0.33
C ASP A 91 14.99 -10.88 -1.33
N ARG A 92 13.75 -10.70 -0.86
CA ARG A 92 12.55 -10.77 -1.70
C ARG A 92 11.99 -9.38 -1.94
N LYS A 93 11.90 -9.00 -3.20
CA LYS A 93 11.18 -7.79 -3.59
C LYS A 93 9.67 -8.00 -3.41
N VAL A 94 9.05 -7.00 -2.80
CA VAL A 94 7.61 -6.93 -2.54
C VAL A 94 7.12 -5.53 -2.95
N VAL A 95 5.83 -5.27 -2.87
CA VAL A 95 5.31 -3.91 -3.07
C VAL A 95 5.84 -2.96 -1.99
N PRO A 96 6.00 -1.65 -2.29
CA PRO A 96 6.60 -0.67 -1.37
C PRO A 96 5.71 -0.30 -0.18
N ASN A 97 4.54 -0.89 -0.06
CA ASN A 97 3.51 -0.55 0.91
C ASN A 97 3.96 -0.69 2.38
N GLY A 98 4.84 -1.66 2.68
CA GLY A 98 5.34 -1.87 4.04
C GLY A 98 6.19 -0.71 4.56
N ALA A 99 7.07 -0.18 3.73
CA ALA A 99 8.00 0.89 4.11
C ALA A 99 7.47 2.30 3.77
N GLY A 100 6.64 2.43 2.72
CA GLY A 100 6.34 3.72 2.12
C GLY A 100 4.92 4.25 2.33
N THR A 101 3.96 3.49 2.84
CA THR A 101 2.54 3.90 2.79
C THR A 101 2.26 5.23 3.49
N SER A 102 2.69 5.42 4.73
CA SER A 102 2.41 6.67 5.46
C SER A 102 3.09 7.87 4.81
N THR A 103 4.34 7.71 4.41
CA THR A 103 5.12 8.76 3.75
C THR A 103 4.62 9.05 2.33
N HIS A 104 4.08 8.05 1.62
CA HIS A 104 3.38 8.22 0.34
C HIS A 104 2.14 9.08 0.50
N VAL A 105 1.29 8.80 1.48
CA VAL A 105 0.08 9.61 1.73
C VAL A 105 0.45 11.05 2.05
N LEU A 106 1.42 11.27 2.94
CA LEU A 106 1.83 12.62 3.36
C LEU A 106 2.54 13.39 2.24
N GLY A 107 3.41 12.74 1.50
CA GLY A 107 4.14 13.36 0.39
C GLY A 107 3.27 13.53 -0.85
N HIS A 108 2.72 12.44 -1.35
CA HIS A 108 2.02 12.43 -2.62
C HIS A 108 0.60 12.99 -2.51
N TYR A 109 -0.27 12.44 -1.66
CA TYR A 109 -1.67 12.86 -1.63
C TYR A 109 -1.92 14.19 -0.91
N VAL A 110 -1.10 14.53 0.11
CA VAL A 110 -1.23 15.82 0.81
C VAL A 110 -0.47 16.92 0.08
N ARG A 111 0.87 16.75 -0.08
CA ARG A 111 1.72 17.84 -0.59
C ARG A 111 1.60 18.06 -2.10
N GLU A 112 1.66 16.98 -2.87
CA GLU A 112 1.73 17.08 -4.35
C GLU A 112 0.33 17.18 -4.96
N GLN A 113 -0.55 16.22 -4.69
CA GLN A 113 -1.88 16.15 -5.28
C GLN A 113 -2.91 17.06 -4.58
N LYS A 114 -2.68 17.40 -3.30
CA LYS A 114 -3.60 18.22 -2.49
C LYS A 114 -5.02 17.62 -2.39
N TRP A 115 -5.11 16.29 -2.39
CA TRP A 115 -6.38 15.57 -2.23
C TRP A 115 -6.85 15.53 -0.78
N LEU A 116 -5.91 15.68 0.17
CA LEU A 116 -6.17 15.71 1.61
C LEU A 116 -5.48 16.91 2.24
N THR A 117 -6.06 17.42 3.31
CA THR A 117 -5.30 18.27 4.23
C THR A 117 -4.34 17.41 5.07
N LEU A 118 -3.29 18.01 5.61
CA LEU A 118 -2.37 17.31 6.50
C LEU A 118 -3.10 16.72 7.72
N SER A 119 -4.03 17.48 8.29
CA SER A 119 -4.85 17.05 9.45
C SER A 119 -5.69 15.83 9.12
N ASP A 120 -6.36 15.82 7.95
CA ASP A 120 -7.17 14.68 7.50
C ASP A 120 -6.32 13.44 7.27
N ALA A 121 -5.16 13.61 6.63
CA ALA A 121 -4.24 12.49 6.40
C ALA A 121 -3.76 11.87 7.71
N ILE A 122 -3.34 12.69 8.69
CA ILE A 122 -2.93 12.21 10.00
C ILE A 122 -4.08 11.50 10.71
N ALA A 123 -5.30 12.04 10.65
CA ALA A 123 -6.46 11.39 11.23
C ALA A 123 -6.70 10.00 10.62
N ARG A 124 -6.62 9.85 9.29
CA ARG A 124 -6.83 8.60 8.55
C ARG A 124 -5.72 7.56 8.79
N LEU A 125 -4.50 8.02 9.03
CA LEU A 125 -3.35 7.15 9.29
C LEU A 125 -3.24 6.71 10.76
N SER A 126 -3.83 7.45 11.69
CA SER A 126 -3.56 7.27 13.12
C SER A 126 -4.83 7.29 13.98
N LEU A 127 -5.54 8.42 14.05
CA LEU A 127 -6.66 8.60 14.98
C LEU A 127 -7.85 7.68 14.66
N LEU A 128 -8.24 7.60 13.38
CA LEU A 128 -9.40 6.79 12.98
C LEU A 128 -9.15 5.29 13.18
N PRO A 129 -7.99 4.73 12.76
CA PRO A 129 -7.64 3.35 13.10
C PRO A 129 -7.63 3.08 14.60
N ALA A 130 -7.02 3.97 15.40
CA ALA A 130 -6.98 3.80 16.84
C ALA A 130 -8.39 3.81 17.47
N ARG A 131 -9.26 4.72 17.06
CA ARG A 131 -10.67 4.75 17.51
C ARG A 131 -11.40 3.46 17.14
N ARG A 132 -11.21 2.97 15.92
CA ARG A 132 -11.87 1.75 15.47
C ARG A 132 -11.40 0.52 16.24
N MET A 133 -10.11 0.44 16.54
CA MET A 133 -9.52 -0.66 17.30
C MET A 133 -9.87 -0.60 18.79
N ALA A 134 -10.15 0.56 19.36
CA ALA A 134 -10.49 0.71 20.77
C ALA A 134 -11.76 -0.05 21.18
N ASP A 135 -12.68 -0.31 20.23
CA ASP A 135 -13.88 -1.12 20.46
C ASP A 135 -13.54 -2.60 20.79
N PHE A 136 -12.38 -3.09 20.33
CA PHE A 136 -11.94 -4.47 20.48
C PHE A 136 -10.77 -4.62 21.44
N ALA A 137 -9.92 -3.60 21.54
CA ALA A 137 -8.72 -3.60 22.38
C ALA A 137 -8.58 -2.26 23.11
N PRO A 138 -8.91 -2.17 24.40
CA PRO A 138 -8.95 -0.92 25.17
C PRO A 138 -7.63 -0.12 25.16
N ALA A 139 -6.48 -0.75 24.96
CA ALA A 139 -5.19 -0.07 24.83
C ALA A 139 -5.18 0.97 23.71
N PHE A 140 -5.94 0.76 22.62
CA PHE A 140 -6.04 1.70 21.51
C PHE A 140 -6.80 3.00 21.86
N ALA A 141 -7.57 3.03 22.94
CA ALA A 141 -8.20 4.26 23.41
C ALA A 141 -7.17 5.36 23.77
N ARG A 142 -5.91 4.98 24.04
CA ARG A 142 -4.80 5.89 24.35
C ARG A 142 -3.89 6.18 23.15
N LYS A 143 -4.18 5.65 21.95
CA LYS A 143 -3.35 5.76 20.75
C LYS A 143 -3.90 6.81 19.77
N GLY A 144 -3.04 7.25 18.84
CA GLY A 144 -3.42 8.10 17.72
C GLY A 144 -3.79 9.54 18.07
N ARG A 145 -3.38 10.04 19.24
CA ARG A 145 -3.69 11.39 19.72
C ARG A 145 -2.62 11.95 20.64
N ILE A 146 -2.49 13.27 20.65
CA ILE A 146 -1.69 13.99 21.63
C ILE A 146 -2.65 14.51 22.71
N GLN A 147 -2.67 13.85 23.88
CA GLN A 147 -3.58 14.16 24.98
C GLN A 147 -2.96 13.69 26.30
N VAL A 148 -3.25 14.38 27.39
CA VAL A 148 -2.86 13.93 28.74
C VAL A 148 -3.44 12.55 29.01
N GLY A 149 -2.60 11.61 29.46
CA GLY A 149 -2.96 10.21 29.70
C GLY A 149 -2.96 9.31 28.44
N ALA A 150 -2.68 9.86 27.25
CA ALA A 150 -2.41 9.08 26.05
C ALA A 150 -0.97 8.54 26.03
N ASP A 151 -0.74 7.50 25.24
CA ASP A 151 0.60 6.95 25.01
C ASP A 151 1.42 7.91 24.14
N ALA A 152 2.70 8.10 24.47
CA ALA A 152 3.61 9.01 23.79
C ALA A 152 4.30 8.34 22.58
N ASP A 153 3.53 7.68 21.72
CA ASP A 153 4.02 7.14 20.44
C ASP A 153 4.05 8.29 19.43
N LEU A 154 5.21 8.95 19.29
CA LEU A 154 5.34 10.19 18.54
C LEU A 154 6.25 10.00 17.30
N VAL A 155 5.84 10.61 16.19
CA VAL A 155 6.65 10.75 14.98
C VAL A 155 6.87 12.23 14.71
N ILE A 156 8.13 12.62 14.47
CA ILE A 156 8.52 13.98 14.08
C ILE A 156 8.94 13.93 12.60
N PHE A 157 8.35 14.77 11.78
CA PHE A 157 8.68 14.85 10.35
C PHE A 157 8.54 16.28 9.84
N ASP A 158 9.23 16.59 8.74
CA ASP A 158 9.05 17.85 8.03
C ASP A 158 8.00 17.65 6.90
N PRO A 159 6.85 18.33 6.96
CA PRO A 159 5.81 18.20 5.95
C PRO A 159 6.23 18.69 4.55
N LYS A 160 7.31 19.48 4.46
CA LYS A 160 7.83 19.96 3.18
C LYS A 160 8.68 18.92 2.45
N THR A 161 9.27 17.98 3.18
CA THR A 161 10.25 17.03 2.63
C THR A 161 9.82 15.57 2.76
N VAL A 162 8.87 15.24 3.64
CA VAL A 162 8.38 13.86 3.81
C VAL A 162 7.91 13.28 2.47
N ALA A 163 8.44 12.12 2.09
CA ALA A 163 8.08 11.41 0.85
C ALA A 163 8.35 9.92 0.99
N ALA A 164 7.61 9.10 0.26
CA ALA A 164 7.99 7.71 0.07
C ALA A 164 9.21 7.66 -0.86
N ARG A 165 10.26 6.98 -0.43
CA ARG A 165 11.41 6.64 -1.27
C ARG A 165 11.31 5.23 -1.82
N ALA A 166 10.52 4.39 -1.16
CA ALA A 166 10.22 3.04 -1.60
C ALA A 166 9.51 3.03 -2.95
N THR A 167 9.96 2.18 -3.85
CA THR A 167 9.38 1.95 -5.18
C THR A 167 9.12 0.46 -5.39
N TYR A 168 8.41 0.11 -6.45
CA TYR A 168 8.20 -1.30 -6.82
C TYR A 168 9.50 -2.05 -7.17
N LEU A 169 10.54 -1.35 -7.57
CA LEU A 169 11.87 -1.92 -7.83
C LEU A 169 12.76 -1.93 -6.58
N GLU A 170 12.59 -0.95 -5.71
CA GLU A 170 13.35 -0.77 -4.47
C GLU A 170 12.40 -0.57 -3.29
N PRO A 171 11.69 -1.63 -2.88
CA PRO A 171 10.57 -1.52 -1.94
C PRO A 171 10.99 -1.21 -0.49
N PHE A 172 12.27 -1.29 -0.17
CA PHE A 172 12.80 -1.09 1.18
C PHE A 172 13.59 0.21 1.36
N LEU A 173 13.60 1.08 0.36
CA LEU A 173 14.15 2.41 0.54
C LEU A 173 13.31 3.21 1.54
N ALA A 174 13.97 3.73 2.58
CA ALA A 174 13.39 4.56 3.63
C ALA A 174 13.81 6.03 3.48
#